data_88558fbd96223d719fde7af153c06c13
#
_entry.id   88558fbd96223d719fde7af153c06c13
#
_cell.length_a   1.000
_cell.length_b   1.000
_cell.length_c   1.000
_cell.angle_alpha   90.00
_cell.angle_beta   90.00
_cell.angle_gamma   90.00
#
_symmetry.space_group_name_H-M   'P 1'
#
loop_
_entity.id
_entity.type
_entity.pdbx_description
1 polymer ?
#
loop_
_entity_poly.entity_id
_entity_poly.type
_entity_poly.pdbx_seq_one_letter_code
_entity_poly.pdbx_strand_id
1 'polypeptide(L)'
;MTDSSTYVPPAVWQPAPSGGTFANINRPVAGPTHDKALPVGQQPLQLYSLATPNGVKVTIMLEELLALGHAGAEYDAWLIRISEGDQFSSGFVEVNPNSKIPALVDRSVEPPVRVFESGSILLYLAEKFGALLPAEPAARTETLNWLFWQMGSAPYLGGGFGHFYAYAPEKFEYPINRFTMETKRQLDVLDRQLALHPFIAGANYSIADIAIWPWYGALVLNEVYGAAEFLSAHEYTHVMRWAREIAQRPTVLRGRRVNRTWGDEATQVPERHQASDLG
;
A
#
# COMPACT_ATOMS: atom_id res chain seq x y z
N MET A 1 28.93 -30.31 2.34
CA MET A 1 27.64 -31.01 2.32
C MET A 1 26.92 -30.54 3.57
N THR A 2 26.09 -29.54 3.46
CA THR A 2 25.24 -29.10 4.59
C THR A 2 24.10 -30.09 4.68
N ASP A 3 24.06 -30.80 5.81
CA ASP A 3 22.96 -31.70 6.18
C ASP A 3 21.66 -30.89 6.17
N SER A 4 20.86 -31.01 5.13
CA SER A 4 19.52 -30.41 5.07
C SER A 4 18.60 -31.26 5.97
N SER A 5 18.72 -31.08 7.27
CA SER A 5 17.71 -31.64 8.17
C SER A 5 16.35 -31.06 7.75
N THR A 6 15.49 -31.93 7.23
CA THR A 6 14.14 -31.55 6.81
C THR A 6 13.42 -31.00 8.04
N TYR A 7 13.05 -29.72 8.02
CA TYR A 7 12.28 -29.10 9.09
C TYR A 7 10.98 -29.87 9.34
N VAL A 8 10.80 -30.34 10.56
CA VAL A 8 9.57 -30.99 11.01
C VAL A 8 8.79 -30.00 11.89
N PRO A 9 7.60 -29.55 11.46
CA PRO A 9 6.81 -28.65 12.28
C PRO A 9 6.48 -29.28 13.65
N PRO A 10 6.63 -28.55 14.77
CA PRO A 10 6.22 -29.03 16.07
C PRO A 10 4.70 -29.20 16.17
N ALA A 11 4.22 -30.06 17.06
CA ALA A 11 2.78 -30.24 17.30
C ALA A 11 2.10 -28.94 17.77
N VAL A 12 2.81 -28.10 18.52
CA VAL A 12 2.37 -26.78 18.96
C VAL A 12 3.46 -25.78 18.63
N TRP A 13 3.14 -24.77 17.83
CA TRP A 13 4.07 -23.70 17.47
C TRP A 13 4.45 -22.85 18.70
N GLN A 14 5.71 -22.54 18.84
CA GLN A 14 6.24 -21.61 19.82
C GLN A 14 6.89 -20.43 19.09
N PRO A 15 6.71 -19.18 19.58
CA PRO A 15 7.36 -18.02 18.98
C PRO A 15 8.88 -18.13 19.14
N ALA A 16 9.58 -17.93 18.03
CA ALA A 16 11.04 -17.86 17.99
C ALA A 16 11.45 -16.60 17.22
N PRO A 17 12.63 -16.02 17.51
CA PRO A 17 13.17 -14.92 16.71
C PRO A 17 13.32 -15.37 15.24
N SER A 18 12.63 -14.70 14.33
CA SER A 18 12.70 -15.03 12.89
C SER A 18 13.81 -14.29 12.16
N GLY A 19 14.41 -13.25 12.80
CA GLY A 19 15.43 -12.42 12.18
C GLY A 19 14.91 -11.58 10.99
N GLY A 20 15.83 -10.82 10.38
CA GLY A 20 15.53 -10.01 9.20
C GLY A 20 15.00 -8.62 9.54
N THR A 21 14.97 -7.78 8.51
CA THR A 21 14.71 -6.33 8.60
C THR A 21 13.35 -6.01 9.22
N PHE A 22 12.35 -6.87 9.02
CA PHE A 22 10.97 -6.65 9.47
C PHE A 22 10.50 -7.67 10.51
N ALA A 23 11.41 -8.33 11.22
CA ALA A 23 11.06 -9.35 12.21
C ALA A 23 10.07 -8.86 13.28
N ASN A 24 10.18 -7.58 13.66
CA ASN A 24 9.41 -6.99 14.76
C ASN A 24 8.07 -6.38 14.36
N ILE A 25 7.73 -6.35 13.06
CA ILE A 25 6.45 -5.77 12.59
C ILE A 25 5.25 -6.71 12.73
N ASN A 26 5.48 -7.97 13.05
CA ASN A 26 4.44 -8.99 13.28
C ASN A 26 4.57 -9.57 14.67
N ARG A 27 3.41 -9.81 15.28
CA ARG A 27 3.30 -10.41 16.61
C ARG A 27 2.20 -11.46 16.60
N PRO A 28 2.31 -12.53 17.42
CA PRO A 28 1.27 -13.53 17.51
C PRO A 28 0.03 -13.09 18.30
N VAL A 29 0.06 -11.90 18.90
CA VAL A 29 -1.03 -11.33 19.70
C VAL A 29 -1.35 -9.91 19.21
N ALA A 30 -2.62 -9.54 19.22
CA ALA A 30 -3.09 -8.19 18.94
C ALA A 30 -3.04 -7.29 20.19
N GLY A 31 -3.40 -6.02 20.02
CA GLY A 31 -3.49 -5.02 21.09
C GLY A 31 -2.22 -4.18 21.26
N PRO A 32 -2.28 -3.12 22.09
CA PRO A 32 -1.18 -2.19 22.26
C PRO A 32 -0.02 -2.81 23.08
N THR A 33 1.20 -2.29 22.86
CA THR A 33 2.39 -2.62 23.65
C THR A 33 2.78 -1.49 24.60
N HIS A 34 2.34 -0.26 24.32
CA HIS A 34 2.68 0.93 25.07
C HIS A 34 1.62 2.02 24.89
N ASP A 35 1.56 2.91 25.83
CA ASP A 35 0.69 4.06 25.79
C ASP A 35 1.34 5.22 25.04
N LYS A 36 0.69 5.66 23.97
CA LYS A 36 1.07 6.84 23.18
C LYS A 36 -0.18 7.30 22.43
N ALA A 37 -0.61 8.53 22.69
CA ALA A 37 -1.69 9.15 21.92
C ALA A 37 -1.22 9.48 20.50
N LEU A 38 -2.13 9.44 19.53
CA LEU A 38 -1.85 9.95 18.19
C LEU A 38 -1.95 11.48 18.18
N PRO A 39 -1.08 12.15 17.42
CA PRO A 39 -1.21 13.59 17.19
C PRO A 39 -2.46 13.89 16.37
N VAL A 40 -3.03 15.08 16.55
CA VAL A 40 -4.16 15.59 15.79
C VAL A 40 -3.85 17.01 15.36
N GLY A 41 -3.92 17.27 14.05
CA GLY A 41 -3.69 18.58 13.46
C GLY A 41 -4.98 19.36 13.19
N GLN A 42 -4.88 20.27 12.22
CA GLN A 42 -5.96 21.21 11.92
C GLN A 42 -6.87 20.74 10.78
N GLN A 43 -6.37 19.84 9.93
CA GLN A 43 -7.11 19.38 8.77
C GLN A 43 -8.23 18.40 9.15
N PRO A 44 -9.31 18.32 8.37
CA PRO A 44 -10.43 17.42 8.68
C PRO A 44 -10.05 15.95 8.58
N LEU A 45 -9.12 15.60 7.69
CA LEU A 45 -8.66 14.24 7.48
C LEU A 45 -7.30 14.04 8.17
N GLN A 46 -7.24 13.11 9.11
CA GLN A 46 -6.03 12.76 9.85
C GLN A 46 -5.52 11.41 9.37
N LEU A 47 -4.46 11.41 8.56
CA LEU A 47 -3.84 10.20 8.04
C LEU A 47 -2.64 9.82 8.91
N TYR A 48 -2.58 8.57 9.33
CA TYR A 48 -1.47 7.96 10.07
C TYR A 48 -0.82 6.89 9.20
N SER A 49 0.37 7.15 8.65
CA SER A 49 0.90 6.35 7.58
C SER A 49 2.43 6.32 7.51
N LEU A 50 2.94 5.57 6.55
CA LEU A 50 4.32 5.52 6.08
C LEU A 50 4.25 5.27 4.56
N ALA A 51 5.20 5.80 3.78
CA ALA A 51 5.23 5.70 2.31
C ALA A 51 5.54 4.28 1.79
N THR A 52 5.03 3.25 2.45
CA THR A 52 4.96 1.90 1.88
C THR A 52 3.95 1.85 0.74
N PRO A 53 3.93 0.82 -0.11
CA PRO A 53 2.93 0.73 -1.17
C PRO A 53 1.48 0.94 -0.71
N ASN A 54 1.10 0.47 0.49
CA ASN A 54 -0.25 0.69 1.01
C ASN A 54 -0.50 2.13 1.47
N GLY A 55 0.49 2.79 2.09
CA GLY A 55 0.39 4.19 2.48
C GLY A 55 0.28 5.12 1.28
N VAL A 56 1.11 4.87 0.26
CA VAL A 56 1.14 5.63 -1.00
C VAL A 56 -0.21 5.61 -1.73
N LYS A 57 -1.00 4.55 -1.64
CA LYS A 57 -2.38 4.54 -2.18
C LYS A 57 -3.20 5.71 -1.67
N VAL A 58 -3.17 5.92 -0.34
CA VAL A 58 -4.02 6.92 0.31
C VAL A 58 -3.52 8.34 0.03
N THR A 59 -2.21 8.55 0.05
CA THR A 59 -1.64 9.86 -0.27
C THR A 59 -1.85 10.25 -1.74
N ILE A 60 -1.75 9.30 -2.69
CA ILE A 60 -2.13 9.53 -4.09
C ILE A 60 -3.62 9.90 -4.18
N MET A 61 -4.51 9.15 -3.54
CA MET A 61 -5.95 9.43 -3.55
C MET A 61 -6.27 10.84 -3.07
N LEU A 62 -5.68 11.27 -1.97
CA LEU A 62 -5.89 12.60 -1.41
C LEU A 62 -5.36 13.69 -2.35
N GLU A 63 -4.18 13.51 -2.93
CA GLU A 63 -3.63 14.45 -3.91
C GLU A 63 -4.45 14.50 -5.22
N GLU A 64 -5.03 13.39 -5.67
CA GLU A 64 -5.98 13.36 -6.81
C GLU A 64 -7.26 14.14 -6.48
N LEU A 65 -7.84 13.95 -5.30
CA LEU A 65 -9.03 14.68 -4.87
C LEU A 65 -8.79 16.19 -4.78
N LEU A 66 -7.66 16.61 -4.23
CA LEU A 66 -7.26 18.01 -4.19
C LEU A 66 -7.08 18.60 -5.59
N ALA A 67 -6.45 17.85 -6.50
CA ALA A 67 -6.28 18.27 -7.90
C ALA A 67 -7.62 18.37 -8.66
N LEU A 68 -8.64 17.60 -8.26
CA LEU A 68 -10.01 17.69 -8.77
C LEU A 68 -10.81 18.84 -8.14
N GLY A 69 -10.22 19.61 -7.21
CA GLY A 69 -10.86 20.77 -6.58
C GLY A 69 -11.63 20.49 -5.30
N HIS A 70 -11.51 19.29 -4.74
CA HIS A 70 -12.16 18.93 -3.47
C HIS A 70 -11.38 19.48 -2.27
N ALA A 71 -11.56 20.76 -1.93
CA ALA A 71 -10.86 21.40 -0.81
C ALA A 71 -11.07 20.68 0.54
N GLY A 72 -12.20 19.99 0.74
CA GLY A 72 -12.46 19.17 1.93
C GLY A 72 -11.60 17.91 2.04
N ALA A 73 -10.78 17.61 1.02
CA ALA A 73 -9.81 16.52 1.03
C ALA A 73 -8.44 16.94 1.61
N GLU A 74 -8.30 18.16 2.14
CA GLU A 74 -7.10 18.57 2.87
C GLU A 74 -6.86 17.67 4.08
N TYR A 75 -5.59 17.36 4.34
CA TYR A 75 -5.24 16.34 5.31
C TYR A 75 -3.94 16.66 6.07
N ASP A 76 -3.88 16.19 7.30
CA ASP A 76 -2.63 16.01 8.03
C ASP A 76 -2.15 14.58 7.83
N ALA A 77 -0.88 14.40 7.44
CA ALA A 77 -0.25 13.09 7.31
C ALA A 77 0.86 12.94 8.35
N TRP A 78 0.58 12.12 9.36
CA TRP A 78 1.47 11.82 10.48
C TRP A 78 2.31 10.58 10.18
N LEU A 79 3.61 10.66 10.43
CA LEU A 79 4.54 9.57 10.21
C LEU A 79 4.41 8.51 11.31
N ILE A 80 4.16 7.27 10.90
CA ILE A 80 4.17 6.08 11.77
C ILE A 80 5.43 5.26 11.48
N ARG A 81 6.39 5.28 12.41
CA ARG A 81 7.66 4.52 12.29
C ARG A 81 7.45 3.08 12.68
N ILE A 82 7.11 2.24 11.70
CA ILE A 82 6.82 0.82 11.94
C ILE A 82 8.02 0.04 12.49
N SER A 83 9.25 0.48 12.19
CA SER A 83 10.48 -0.11 12.76
C SER A 83 10.65 0.18 14.25
N GLU A 84 10.04 1.27 14.74
CA GLU A 84 10.06 1.67 16.16
C GLU A 84 8.84 1.14 16.93
N GLY A 85 7.88 0.52 16.22
CA GLY A 85 6.70 -0.07 16.83
C GLY A 85 5.55 0.93 17.05
N ASP A 86 5.56 2.11 16.45
CA ASP A 86 4.52 3.13 16.59
C ASP A 86 3.11 2.60 16.30
N GLN A 87 2.98 1.65 15.35
CA GLN A 87 1.71 0.98 15.02
C GLN A 87 1.13 0.15 16.16
N PHE A 88 1.89 -0.10 17.21
CA PHE A 88 1.47 -0.83 18.41
C PHE A 88 1.19 0.09 19.60
N SER A 89 1.16 1.40 19.41
CA SER A 89 0.73 2.34 20.45
C SER A 89 -0.78 2.24 20.72
N SER A 90 -1.20 2.57 21.94
CA SER A 90 -2.63 2.55 22.33
C SER A 90 -3.49 3.40 21.40
N GLY A 91 -3.05 4.62 21.07
CA GLY A 91 -3.77 5.51 20.17
C GLY A 91 -3.88 4.99 18.74
N PHE A 92 -2.83 4.34 18.19
CA PHE A 92 -2.91 3.76 16.85
C PHE A 92 -3.84 2.53 16.83
N VAL A 93 -3.76 1.65 17.84
CA VAL A 93 -4.61 0.46 17.96
C VAL A 93 -6.07 0.83 18.10
N GLU A 94 -6.40 1.96 18.76
CA GLU A 94 -7.77 2.49 18.84
C GLU A 94 -8.32 2.83 17.44
N VAL A 95 -7.50 3.42 16.56
CA VAL A 95 -7.90 3.73 15.19
C VAL A 95 -7.89 2.47 14.32
N ASN A 96 -6.84 1.65 14.42
CA ASN A 96 -6.72 0.40 13.65
C ASN A 96 -6.33 -0.78 14.54
N PRO A 97 -7.29 -1.64 14.93
CA PRO A 97 -7.03 -2.80 15.77
C PRO A 97 -6.12 -3.85 15.11
N ASN A 98 -5.93 -3.80 13.78
CA ASN A 98 -5.02 -4.65 13.04
C ASN A 98 -3.54 -4.19 13.17
N SER A 99 -3.30 -3.00 13.74
CA SER A 99 -1.94 -2.44 13.93
C SER A 99 -1.11 -2.38 12.63
N LYS A 100 -1.75 -2.00 11.52
CA LYS A 100 -1.14 -1.84 10.19
C LYS A 100 -1.44 -0.45 9.62
N ILE A 101 -0.44 0.19 9.04
CA ILE A 101 -0.62 1.43 8.26
C ILE A 101 -1.16 1.09 6.86
N PRO A 102 -1.89 2.01 6.22
CA PRO A 102 -2.39 3.30 6.70
C PRO A 102 -3.65 3.18 7.56
N ALA A 103 -3.93 4.22 8.34
CA ALA A 103 -5.19 4.43 9.02
C ALA A 103 -5.61 5.89 8.89
N LEU A 104 -6.91 6.16 8.79
CA LEU A 104 -7.49 7.49 8.60
C LEU A 104 -8.54 7.76 9.68
N VAL A 105 -8.58 9.00 10.18
CA VAL A 105 -9.71 9.51 10.98
C VAL A 105 -10.29 10.73 10.27
N ASP A 106 -11.55 10.65 9.89
CA ASP A 106 -12.30 11.78 9.37
C ASP A 106 -12.99 12.52 10.49
N ARG A 107 -12.55 13.75 10.74
CA ARG A 107 -13.08 14.67 11.75
C ARG A 107 -14.01 15.74 11.17
N SER A 108 -14.34 15.66 9.89
CA SER A 108 -15.31 16.57 9.27
C SER A 108 -16.76 16.20 9.58
N VAL A 109 -16.96 15.09 10.27
CA VAL A 109 -18.27 14.57 10.70
C VAL A 109 -18.27 14.29 12.21
N GLU A 110 -19.47 14.30 12.83
CA GLU A 110 -19.62 14.07 14.26
C GLU A 110 -20.57 12.87 14.49
N PRO A 111 -20.15 11.82 15.22
CA PRO A 111 -18.80 11.61 15.73
C PRO A 111 -17.77 11.35 14.63
N PRO A 112 -16.47 11.57 14.89
CA PRO A 112 -15.41 11.28 13.92
C PRO A 112 -15.43 9.83 13.47
N VAL A 113 -15.17 9.60 12.17
CA VAL A 113 -15.16 8.26 11.58
C VAL A 113 -13.73 7.77 11.42
N ARG A 114 -13.40 6.63 12.04
CA ARG A 114 -12.16 5.92 11.78
C ARG A 114 -12.30 4.99 10.58
N VAL A 115 -11.30 4.99 9.70
CA VAL A 115 -11.25 4.11 8.54
C VAL A 115 -9.89 3.44 8.49
N PHE A 116 -9.85 2.12 8.43
CA PHE A 116 -8.62 1.35 8.27
C PHE A 116 -8.78 0.36 7.11
N GLU A 117 -7.68 -0.30 6.70
CA GLU A 117 -7.47 -0.99 5.43
C GLU A 117 -7.40 -0.02 4.24
N SER A 118 -6.30 -0.08 3.49
CA SER A 118 -6.05 0.88 2.39
C SER A 118 -7.15 0.89 1.34
N GLY A 119 -7.74 -0.27 1.01
CA GLY A 119 -8.86 -0.35 0.07
C GLY A 119 -10.14 0.27 0.63
N SER A 120 -10.42 0.10 1.92
CA SER A 120 -11.57 0.71 2.59
C SER A 120 -11.42 2.25 2.63
N ILE A 121 -10.20 2.74 2.87
CA ILE A 121 -9.92 4.18 2.85
C ILE A 121 -10.14 4.76 1.44
N LEU A 122 -9.67 4.08 0.39
CA LEU A 122 -9.91 4.51 -1.00
C LEU A 122 -11.39 4.58 -1.33
N LEU A 123 -12.15 3.53 -0.96
CA LEU A 123 -13.59 3.48 -1.20
C LEU A 123 -14.32 4.59 -0.43
N TYR A 124 -14.02 4.75 0.85
CA TYR A 124 -14.60 5.79 1.69
C TYR A 124 -14.39 7.18 1.11
N LEU A 125 -13.16 7.51 0.71
CA LEU A 125 -12.84 8.81 0.13
C LEU A 125 -13.52 9.01 -1.23
N ALA A 126 -13.57 7.96 -2.08
CA ALA A 126 -14.23 8.03 -3.37
C ALA A 126 -15.74 8.29 -3.24
N GLU A 127 -16.41 7.65 -2.28
CA GLU A 127 -17.83 7.86 -1.99
C GLU A 127 -18.10 9.22 -1.36
N LYS A 128 -17.27 9.63 -0.38
CA LYS A 128 -17.39 10.92 0.30
C LYS A 128 -17.31 12.10 -0.67
N PHE A 129 -16.42 12.03 -1.65
CA PHE A 129 -16.18 13.11 -2.59
C PHE A 129 -16.84 12.90 -3.96
N GLY A 130 -17.46 11.74 -4.21
CA GLY A 130 -18.11 11.43 -5.49
C GLY A 130 -17.13 11.40 -6.68
N ALA A 131 -15.88 10.95 -6.48
CA ALA A 131 -14.82 11.01 -7.47
C ALA A 131 -14.02 9.69 -7.54
N LEU A 132 -13.44 9.41 -8.72
CA LEU A 132 -12.55 8.26 -8.97
C LEU A 132 -13.21 6.88 -8.78
N LEU A 133 -14.53 6.85 -8.65
CA LEU A 133 -15.37 5.66 -8.61
C LEU A 133 -16.61 5.93 -9.47
N PRO A 134 -16.85 5.17 -10.55
CA PRO A 134 -18.03 5.36 -11.39
C PRO A 134 -19.34 5.20 -10.61
N ALA A 135 -20.33 6.01 -10.94
CA ALA A 135 -21.68 5.91 -10.37
C ALA A 135 -22.54 4.85 -11.11
N GLU A 136 -22.22 4.57 -12.39
CA GLU A 136 -22.95 3.58 -13.19
C GLU A 136 -22.70 2.17 -12.59
N PRO A 137 -23.74 1.36 -12.33
CA PRO A 137 -23.63 0.11 -11.56
C PRO A 137 -22.62 -0.90 -12.12
N ALA A 138 -22.57 -1.11 -13.44
CA ALA A 138 -21.66 -2.07 -14.04
C ALA A 138 -20.20 -1.61 -13.93
N ALA A 139 -19.90 -0.36 -14.27
CA ALA A 139 -18.56 0.21 -14.18
C ALA A 139 -18.08 0.33 -12.72
N ARG A 140 -19.01 0.65 -11.80
CA ARG A 140 -18.74 0.64 -10.36
C ARG A 140 -18.36 -0.78 -9.88
N THR A 141 -19.14 -1.76 -10.28
CA THR A 141 -18.87 -3.16 -9.90
C THR A 141 -17.52 -3.63 -10.43
N GLU A 142 -17.20 -3.32 -11.69
CA GLU A 142 -15.90 -3.65 -12.27
C GLU A 142 -14.75 -2.99 -11.51
N THR A 143 -14.88 -1.71 -11.16
CA THR A 143 -13.87 -1.01 -10.34
C THR A 143 -13.68 -1.68 -8.97
N LEU A 144 -14.77 -2.09 -8.32
CA LEU A 144 -14.72 -2.78 -7.03
C LEU A 144 -14.14 -4.20 -7.14
N ASN A 145 -14.42 -4.93 -8.24
CA ASN A 145 -13.80 -6.23 -8.50
C ASN A 145 -12.27 -6.11 -8.47
N TRP A 146 -11.71 -5.13 -9.16
CA TRP A 146 -10.27 -4.90 -9.22
C TRP A 146 -9.70 -4.34 -7.91
N LEU A 147 -10.44 -3.50 -7.19
CA LEU A 147 -10.05 -3.06 -5.86
C LEU A 147 -9.92 -4.25 -4.90
N PHE A 148 -10.92 -5.13 -4.84
CA PHE A 148 -10.90 -6.31 -3.96
C PHE A 148 -9.91 -7.37 -4.45
N TRP A 149 -9.73 -7.52 -5.77
CA TRP A 149 -8.67 -8.37 -6.31
C TRP A 149 -7.30 -7.94 -5.76
N GLN A 150 -7.02 -6.63 -5.75
CA GLN A 150 -5.75 -6.11 -5.23
C GLN A 150 -5.61 -6.40 -3.72
N MET A 151 -6.66 -6.21 -2.92
CA MET A 151 -6.63 -6.48 -1.48
C MET A 151 -6.32 -7.97 -1.18
N GLY A 152 -6.88 -8.88 -1.97
CA GLY A 152 -6.65 -10.32 -1.81
C GLY A 152 -5.32 -10.80 -2.41
N SER A 153 -4.76 -10.10 -3.39
CA SER A 153 -3.57 -10.53 -4.15
C SER A 153 -2.26 -9.92 -3.63
N ALA A 154 -2.28 -8.67 -3.17
CA ALA A 154 -1.07 -7.99 -2.68
C ALA A 154 -0.33 -8.70 -1.52
N PRO A 155 -0.98 -9.43 -0.61
CA PRO A 155 -0.28 -10.21 0.41
C PRO A 155 0.68 -11.26 -0.16
N TYR A 156 0.37 -11.86 -1.31
CA TYR A 156 1.28 -12.81 -1.98
C TYR A 156 2.50 -12.10 -2.56
N LEU A 157 2.32 -10.88 -3.09
CA LEU A 157 3.42 -10.07 -3.57
C LEU A 157 4.26 -9.51 -2.41
N GLY A 158 3.64 -8.85 -1.43
CA GLY A 158 4.35 -8.18 -0.34
C GLY A 158 4.86 -9.13 0.73
N GLY A 159 3.96 -9.90 1.34
CA GLY A 159 4.26 -10.83 2.42
C GLY A 159 4.87 -12.15 1.96
N GLY A 160 4.60 -12.55 0.72
CA GLY A 160 5.16 -13.73 0.08
C GLY A 160 6.44 -13.42 -0.68
N PHE A 161 6.30 -13.04 -1.97
CA PHE A 161 7.44 -12.83 -2.86
C PHE A 161 8.45 -11.81 -2.31
N GLY A 162 8.01 -10.60 -1.98
CA GLY A 162 8.90 -9.54 -1.50
C GLY A 162 9.63 -9.90 -0.22
N HIS A 163 8.94 -10.60 0.70
CA HIS A 163 9.58 -11.07 1.92
C HIS A 163 10.71 -12.07 1.63
N PHE A 164 10.42 -13.15 0.93
CA PHE A 164 11.41 -14.22 0.72
C PHE A 164 12.49 -13.84 -0.30
N TYR A 165 12.15 -13.05 -1.33
CA TYR A 165 13.11 -12.61 -2.33
C TYR A 165 14.03 -11.50 -1.81
N ALA A 166 13.49 -10.47 -1.15
CA ALA A 166 14.24 -9.27 -0.79
C ALA A 166 14.65 -9.23 0.69
N TYR A 167 13.76 -9.55 1.63
CA TYR A 167 13.91 -9.21 3.05
C TYR A 167 14.33 -10.36 3.96
N ALA A 168 14.00 -11.61 3.62
CA ALA A 168 14.40 -12.75 4.43
C ALA A 168 15.94 -12.82 4.54
N PRO A 169 16.48 -13.06 5.75
CA PRO A 169 17.92 -13.12 5.96
C PRO A 169 18.57 -14.29 5.21
N GLU A 170 17.82 -15.35 5.01
CA GLU A 170 18.24 -16.54 4.25
C GLU A 170 17.38 -16.70 3.00
N LYS A 171 18.00 -17.18 1.91
CA LYS A 171 17.29 -17.40 0.65
C LYS A 171 16.96 -18.87 0.49
N PHE A 172 15.67 -19.17 0.49
CA PHE A 172 15.15 -20.52 0.30
C PHE A 172 14.50 -20.63 -1.09
N GLU A 173 14.96 -21.56 -1.90
CA GLU A 173 14.48 -21.75 -3.28
C GLU A 173 12.97 -22.01 -3.32
N TYR A 174 12.47 -22.89 -2.46
CA TYR A 174 11.07 -23.30 -2.52
C TYR A 174 10.07 -22.14 -2.33
N PRO A 175 10.11 -21.34 -1.26
CA PRO A 175 9.18 -20.22 -1.10
C PRO A 175 9.41 -19.13 -2.16
N ILE A 176 10.65 -18.85 -2.57
CA ILE A 176 10.93 -17.88 -3.64
C ILE A 176 10.23 -18.33 -4.93
N ASN A 177 10.44 -19.57 -5.37
CA ASN A 177 9.82 -20.10 -6.59
C ASN A 177 8.29 -20.13 -6.49
N ARG A 178 7.75 -20.57 -5.34
CA ARG A 178 6.30 -20.64 -5.13
C ARG A 178 5.63 -19.27 -5.25
N PHE A 179 6.19 -18.24 -4.64
CA PHE A 179 5.65 -16.89 -4.70
C PHE A 179 5.98 -16.16 -6.00
N THR A 180 7.09 -16.50 -6.67
CA THR A 180 7.41 -16.01 -8.02
C THR A 180 6.36 -16.44 -9.03
N MET A 181 5.96 -17.72 -9.02
CA MET A 181 4.90 -18.22 -9.92
C MET A 181 3.58 -17.44 -9.72
N GLU A 182 3.19 -17.19 -8.47
CA GLU A 182 1.97 -16.43 -8.20
C GLU A 182 2.10 -14.96 -8.62
N THR A 183 3.24 -14.32 -8.37
CA THR A 183 3.50 -12.94 -8.79
C THR A 183 3.45 -12.81 -10.32
N LYS A 184 4.07 -13.72 -11.06
CA LYS A 184 4.02 -13.75 -12.53
C LYS A 184 2.61 -13.99 -13.04
N ARG A 185 1.83 -14.89 -12.41
CA ARG A 185 0.42 -15.10 -12.75
C ARG A 185 -0.41 -13.84 -12.56
N GLN A 186 -0.18 -13.10 -11.47
CA GLN A 186 -0.85 -11.83 -11.20
C GLN A 186 -0.48 -10.76 -12.23
N LEU A 187 0.80 -10.67 -12.62
CA LEU A 187 1.24 -9.78 -13.70
C LEU A 187 0.63 -10.13 -15.05
N ASP A 188 0.49 -11.42 -15.39
CA ASP A 188 -0.16 -11.88 -16.62
C ASP A 188 -1.66 -11.51 -16.64
N VAL A 189 -2.36 -11.62 -15.50
CA VAL A 189 -3.75 -11.19 -15.37
C VAL A 189 -3.88 -9.68 -15.65
N LEU A 190 -3.01 -8.86 -15.06
CA LEU A 190 -3.00 -7.42 -15.29
C LEU A 190 -2.63 -7.06 -16.73
N ASP A 191 -1.66 -7.74 -17.32
CA ASP A 191 -1.21 -7.46 -18.69
C ASP A 191 -2.30 -7.75 -19.71
N ARG A 192 -3.03 -8.87 -19.56
CA ARG A 192 -4.19 -9.21 -20.40
C ARG A 192 -5.31 -8.20 -20.26
N GLN A 193 -5.61 -7.75 -19.05
CA GLN A 193 -6.63 -6.72 -18.82
C GLN A 193 -6.24 -5.40 -19.47
N LEU A 194 -5.01 -4.96 -19.28
CA LEU A 194 -4.47 -3.71 -19.82
C LEU A 194 -4.19 -3.75 -21.33
N ALA A 195 -4.18 -4.94 -21.95
CA ALA A 195 -4.20 -5.09 -23.40
C ALA A 195 -5.52 -4.62 -24.02
N LEU A 196 -6.61 -4.72 -23.27
CA LEU A 196 -7.96 -4.38 -23.73
C LEU A 196 -8.39 -2.96 -23.30
N HIS A 197 -7.77 -2.41 -22.25
CA HIS A 197 -8.19 -1.17 -21.63
C HIS A 197 -7.00 -0.27 -21.29
N PRO A 198 -7.18 1.07 -21.35
CA PRO A 198 -6.13 1.99 -20.92
C PRO A 198 -5.85 1.93 -19.43
N PHE A 199 -6.89 1.73 -18.59
CA PHE A 199 -6.81 1.58 -17.13
C PHE A 199 -7.44 0.26 -16.68
N ILE A 200 -7.16 -0.14 -15.45
CA ILE A 200 -7.52 -1.47 -14.93
C ILE A 200 -9.03 -1.76 -15.02
N ALA A 201 -9.87 -0.79 -14.66
CA ALA A 201 -11.32 -0.97 -14.65
C ALA A 201 -12.01 -0.48 -15.94
N GLY A 202 -11.26 -0.13 -16.99
CA GLY A 202 -11.81 0.32 -18.27
C GLY A 202 -11.17 1.58 -18.83
N ALA A 203 -12.00 2.52 -19.31
CA ALA A 203 -11.52 3.71 -20.01
C ALA A 203 -10.96 4.82 -19.11
N ASN A 204 -11.32 4.82 -17.83
CA ASN A 204 -11.00 5.92 -16.92
C ASN A 204 -10.17 5.46 -15.73
N TYR A 205 -9.23 6.33 -15.33
CA TYR A 205 -8.46 6.19 -14.11
C TYR A 205 -9.38 6.20 -12.88
N SER A 206 -9.16 5.28 -11.95
CA SER A 206 -10.05 5.04 -10.82
C SER A 206 -9.30 4.58 -9.57
N ILE A 207 -10.03 4.37 -8.46
CA ILE A 207 -9.46 3.78 -7.23
C ILE A 207 -8.88 2.39 -7.45
N ALA A 208 -9.25 1.66 -8.50
CA ALA A 208 -8.62 0.39 -8.86
C ALA A 208 -7.15 0.59 -9.26
N ASP A 209 -6.88 1.59 -10.11
CA ASP A 209 -5.52 1.94 -10.53
C ASP A 209 -4.69 2.46 -9.34
N ILE A 210 -5.29 3.32 -8.52
CA ILE A 210 -4.65 3.86 -7.30
C ILE A 210 -4.27 2.75 -6.33
N ALA A 211 -5.11 1.72 -6.22
CA ALA A 211 -4.84 0.57 -5.35
C ALA A 211 -3.73 -0.34 -5.89
N ILE A 212 -3.72 -0.58 -7.21
CA ILE A 212 -2.84 -1.58 -7.84
C ILE A 212 -1.45 -1.00 -8.14
N TRP A 213 -1.37 0.26 -8.58
CA TRP A 213 -0.13 0.86 -9.07
C TRP A 213 1.02 0.87 -8.04
N PRO A 214 0.83 1.24 -6.75
CA PRO A 214 1.93 1.29 -5.78
C PRO A 214 2.61 -0.07 -5.54
N TRP A 215 1.94 -1.17 -5.84
CA TRP A 215 2.47 -2.51 -5.77
C TRP A 215 3.00 -3.00 -7.11
N TYR A 216 2.15 -3.15 -8.11
CA TYR A 216 2.50 -3.81 -9.39
C TYR A 216 3.19 -2.84 -10.36
N GLY A 217 2.77 -1.59 -10.41
CA GLY A 217 3.44 -0.55 -11.18
C GLY A 217 4.87 -0.30 -10.67
N ALA A 218 5.02 -0.11 -9.35
CA ALA A 218 6.33 0.06 -8.74
C ALA A 218 7.23 -1.19 -8.89
N LEU A 219 6.66 -2.40 -8.88
CA LEU A 219 7.39 -3.64 -9.11
C LEU A 219 8.00 -3.69 -10.52
N VAL A 220 7.19 -3.47 -11.55
CA VAL A 220 7.66 -3.56 -12.94
C VAL A 220 8.60 -2.39 -13.31
N LEU A 221 8.48 -1.25 -12.63
CA LEU A 221 9.40 -0.11 -12.75
C LEU A 221 10.68 -0.27 -11.93
N ASN A 222 10.88 -1.41 -11.28
CA ASN A 222 12.02 -1.73 -10.42
C ASN A 222 12.18 -0.84 -9.18
N GLU A 223 11.09 -0.25 -8.69
CA GLU A 223 11.09 0.66 -7.54
C GLU A 223 10.88 -0.07 -6.20
N VAL A 224 10.40 -1.31 -6.23
CA VAL A 224 10.28 -2.20 -5.08
C VAL A 224 11.00 -3.52 -5.33
N TYR A 225 11.67 -4.03 -4.33
CA TYR A 225 12.41 -5.32 -4.28
C TYR A 225 13.61 -5.47 -5.24
N GLY A 226 13.81 -4.58 -6.22
CA GLY A 226 14.86 -4.75 -7.23
C GLY A 226 14.67 -6.00 -8.10
N ALA A 227 13.43 -6.40 -8.37
CA ALA A 227 13.09 -7.71 -8.92
C ALA A 227 12.61 -7.70 -10.38
N ALA A 228 12.63 -6.55 -11.06
CA ALA A 228 12.06 -6.43 -12.40
C ALA A 228 12.75 -7.34 -13.43
N GLU A 229 14.06 -7.47 -13.36
CA GLU A 229 14.83 -8.39 -14.23
C GLU A 229 14.52 -9.85 -13.90
N PHE A 230 14.56 -10.22 -12.61
CA PHE A 230 14.25 -11.57 -12.14
C PHE A 230 12.86 -12.05 -12.58
N LEU A 231 11.88 -11.16 -12.60
CA LEU A 231 10.52 -11.43 -13.03
C LEU A 231 10.31 -11.32 -14.54
N SER A 232 11.33 -10.93 -15.33
CA SER A 232 11.19 -10.56 -16.74
C SER A 232 10.10 -9.51 -16.96
N ALA A 233 10.04 -8.48 -16.10
CA ALA A 233 8.97 -7.50 -16.08
C ALA A 233 8.75 -6.78 -17.44
N HIS A 234 9.81 -6.69 -18.26
CA HIS A 234 9.76 -6.09 -19.60
C HIS A 234 8.84 -6.84 -20.58
N GLU A 235 8.52 -8.10 -20.33
CA GLU A 235 7.62 -8.92 -21.15
C GLU A 235 6.13 -8.51 -20.95
N TYR A 236 5.77 -7.91 -19.81
CA TYR A 236 4.43 -7.42 -19.52
C TYR A 236 4.24 -6.00 -20.07
N THR A 237 4.15 -5.89 -21.39
CA THR A 237 4.24 -4.61 -22.11
C THR A 237 3.10 -3.66 -21.82
N HIS A 238 1.89 -4.17 -21.55
CA HIS A 238 0.72 -3.37 -21.23
C HIS A 238 0.75 -2.88 -19.77
N VAL A 239 1.23 -3.70 -18.83
CA VAL A 239 1.50 -3.26 -17.45
C VAL A 239 2.58 -2.19 -17.46
N MET A 240 3.66 -2.36 -18.22
CA MET A 240 4.73 -1.37 -18.33
C MET A 240 4.24 -0.02 -18.90
N ARG A 241 3.39 -0.04 -19.93
CA ARG A 241 2.75 1.18 -20.46
C ARG A 241 1.97 1.91 -19.38
N TRP A 242 1.02 1.21 -18.77
CA TRP A 242 0.17 1.71 -17.70
C TRP A 242 0.98 2.22 -16.48
N ALA A 243 1.99 1.46 -16.07
CA ALA A 243 2.82 1.85 -14.94
C ALA A 243 3.58 3.16 -15.19
N ARG A 244 4.14 3.34 -16.40
CA ARG A 244 4.85 4.57 -16.79
C ARG A 244 3.91 5.77 -16.90
N GLU A 245 2.72 5.57 -17.47
CA GLU A 245 1.71 6.62 -17.59
C GLU A 245 1.29 7.16 -16.22
N ILE A 246 0.99 6.27 -15.27
CA ILE A 246 0.58 6.67 -13.92
C ILE A 246 1.76 7.29 -13.15
N ALA A 247 2.97 6.77 -13.30
CA ALA A 247 4.17 7.31 -12.65
C ALA A 247 4.42 8.80 -12.94
N GLN A 248 3.96 9.28 -14.10
CA GLN A 248 4.15 10.67 -14.54
C GLN A 248 3.05 11.62 -14.07
N ARG A 249 1.98 11.12 -13.46
CA ARG A 249 0.89 11.99 -12.95
C ARG A 249 1.42 12.90 -11.85
N PRO A 250 1.17 14.23 -11.93
CA PRO A 250 1.64 15.16 -10.88
C PRO A 250 1.17 14.79 -9.47
N THR A 251 -0.04 14.26 -9.35
CA THR A 251 -0.63 13.80 -8.10
C THR A 251 0.07 12.57 -7.53
N VAL A 252 0.49 11.65 -8.39
CA VAL A 252 1.29 10.47 -8.01
C VAL A 252 2.69 10.90 -7.55
N LEU A 253 3.32 11.83 -8.28
CA LEU A 253 4.63 12.37 -7.90
C LEU A 253 4.59 13.05 -6.53
N ARG A 254 3.54 13.84 -6.23
CA ARG A 254 3.35 14.46 -4.91
C ARG A 254 3.03 13.40 -3.83
N GLY A 255 2.03 12.56 -4.05
CA GLY A 255 1.57 11.58 -3.07
C GLY A 255 2.67 10.61 -2.63
N ARG A 256 3.59 10.24 -3.53
CA ARG A 256 4.73 9.34 -3.21
C ARG A 256 5.78 9.95 -2.27
N ARG A 257 5.80 11.27 -2.10
CA ARG A 257 6.73 11.97 -1.21
C ARG A 257 6.24 11.99 0.23
N VAL A 258 4.93 11.96 0.45
CA VAL A 258 4.31 12.07 1.77
C VAL A 258 4.62 10.85 2.63
N ASN A 259 5.02 11.07 3.87
CA ASN A 259 5.48 10.07 4.84
C ASN A 259 6.69 9.23 4.36
N ARG A 260 7.44 9.74 3.40
CA ARG A 260 8.68 9.12 2.94
C ARG A 260 9.86 9.64 3.74
N THR A 261 10.71 8.71 4.21
CA THR A 261 11.88 8.98 5.05
C THR A 261 13.15 8.32 4.52
N TRP A 262 13.15 7.91 3.25
CA TRP A 262 14.29 7.25 2.58
C TRP A 262 14.45 7.72 1.14
N GLY A 263 15.65 7.46 0.60
CA GLY A 263 16.05 7.89 -0.74
C GLY A 263 16.56 9.32 -0.75
N ASP A 264 16.47 9.99 -1.90
CA ASP A 264 16.89 11.38 -2.07
C ASP A 264 16.04 12.32 -1.16
N GLU A 265 16.68 13.18 -0.39
CA GLU A 265 16.02 14.13 0.53
C GLU A 265 14.99 15.01 -0.18
N ALA A 266 15.24 15.42 -1.42
CA ALA A 266 14.30 16.20 -2.21
C ALA A 266 12.98 15.45 -2.50
N THR A 267 12.96 14.13 -2.33
CA THR A 267 11.77 13.29 -2.52
C THR A 267 11.08 12.92 -1.20
N GLN A 268 11.53 13.46 -0.06
CA GLN A 268 11.00 13.14 1.25
C GLN A 268 10.14 14.28 1.79
N VAL A 269 8.95 13.93 2.27
CA VAL A 269 8.08 14.81 3.08
C VAL A 269 7.61 13.95 4.26
N PRO A 270 8.37 13.89 5.36
CA PRO A 270 8.06 12.98 6.49
C PRO A 270 6.67 13.20 7.05
N GLU A 271 6.23 14.45 7.15
CA GLU A 271 4.86 14.82 7.53
C GLU A 271 4.36 15.93 6.62
N ARG A 272 3.05 15.92 6.32
CA ARG A 272 2.39 16.93 5.49
C ARG A 272 1.20 17.48 6.25
N HIS A 273 1.11 18.81 6.38
CA HIS A 273 0.04 19.51 7.08
C HIS A 273 -0.64 20.58 6.20
N GLN A 274 -0.03 20.92 5.06
CA GLN A 274 -0.55 21.87 4.09
C GLN A 274 0.04 21.62 2.70
N ALA A 275 -0.61 22.15 1.68
CA ALA A 275 -0.18 21.96 0.28
C ALA A 275 1.26 22.44 0.01
N SER A 276 1.71 23.52 0.65
CA SER A 276 3.07 24.07 0.50
C SER A 276 4.19 23.14 1.01
N ASP A 277 3.90 22.12 1.81
CA ASP A 277 4.89 21.14 2.25
C ASP A 277 5.38 20.26 1.09
N LEU A 278 4.64 20.26 0.00
CA LEU A 278 4.99 19.52 -1.23
C LEU A 278 5.72 20.39 -2.28
N GLY A 279 5.87 21.70 -2.02
CA GLY A 279 6.56 22.65 -2.89
C GLY A 279 5.71 23.15 -4.04
#